data_68eb5a5a92a7337d3fd89b7aafc889eb
#
_entry.id   68eb5a5a92a7337d3fd89b7aafc889eb
#
_cell.length_a   1.000
_cell.length_b   1.000
_cell.length_c   1.000
_cell.angle_alpha   90.00
_cell.angle_beta   90.00
_cell.angle_gamma   90.00
#
_symmetry.space_group_name_H-M   'P 1'
#
loop_
_entity.id
_entity.type
_entity.pdbx_description
1 polymer ?
#
loop_
_entity_poly.entity_id
_entity_poly.type
_entity_poly.pdbx_seq_one_letter_code
_entity_poly.pdbx_strand_id
1 'polypeptide(L)'
;MAFPIINIADLEVGPPDPARAPTGANADNYDIRRVDIAHRIGARKLGYNLTVVAPGKHNCPFHSHRAEEEMFFILEGDGELRYGDTRHPLRAGDVIACPAGGPETAHQIINTGNTEMRYLSLSTMAPIEICEYPDSGKFGVYEDLPDDADGRRVRFRHLARHEDARDYWEGE
;
A
#
# COMPACT_ATOMS: atom_id res chain seq x y z
N MET A 1 -25.53 -0.36 11.08
CA MET A 1 -24.25 -0.47 11.82
C MET A 1 -23.42 -1.55 11.15
N ALA A 2 -22.13 -1.31 10.93
CA ALA A 2 -21.24 -2.36 10.42
C ALA A 2 -21.15 -3.49 11.46
N PHE A 3 -21.10 -4.75 11.01
CA PHE A 3 -20.87 -5.88 11.88
C PHE A 3 -19.37 -5.88 12.28
N PRO A 4 -19.01 -5.93 13.57
CA PRO A 4 -17.65 -5.68 14.01
C PRO A 4 -16.68 -6.87 13.78
N ILE A 5 -17.13 -7.92 13.12
CA ILE A 5 -16.37 -9.15 12.90
C ILE A 5 -16.46 -9.55 11.44
N ILE A 6 -15.35 -9.97 10.87
CA ILE A 6 -15.28 -10.60 9.55
C ILE A 6 -14.31 -11.78 9.62
N ASN A 7 -14.65 -12.88 8.98
CA ASN A 7 -13.73 -13.99 8.81
C ASN A 7 -12.99 -13.82 7.48
N ILE A 8 -11.68 -13.80 7.52
CA ILE A 8 -10.87 -13.63 6.30
C ILE A 8 -11.00 -14.80 5.31
N ALA A 9 -11.38 -15.99 5.79
CA ALA A 9 -11.64 -17.14 4.92
C ALA A 9 -12.90 -16.96 4.05
N ASP A 10 -13.82 -16.09 4.48
CA ASP A 10 -15.06 -15.78 3.75
C ASP A 10 -14.88 -14.60 2.77
N LEU A 11 -13.66 -14.05 2.66
CA LEU A 11 -13.37 -12.92 1.79
C LEU A 11 -13.00 -13.42 0.38
N GLU A 12 -13.81 -13.06 -0.59
CA GLU A 12 -13.48 -13.24 -1.99
C GLU A 12 -12.61 -12.06 -2.48
N VAL A 13 -11.41 -12.37 -2.94
CA VAL A 13 -10.53 -11.41 -3.59
C VAL A 13 -10.77 -11.48 -5.10
N GLY A 14 -11.47 -10.47 -5.62
CA GLY A 14 -11.77 -10.36 -7.05
C GLY A 14 -10.50 -10.11 -7.91
N PRO A 15 -10.69 -10.03 -9.25
CA PRO A 15 -9.61 -9.69 -10.16
C PRO A 15 -9.06 -8.26 -9.86
N PRO A 16 -7.89 -7.90 -10.39
CA PRO A 16 -7.38 -6.54 -10.29
C PRO A 16 -8.41 -5.50 -10.74
N ASP A 17 -8.53 -4.42 -9.97
CA ASP A 17 -9.42 -3.31 -10.32
C ASP A 17 -8.86 -2.54 -11.53
N PRO A 18 -9.56 -2.48 -12.68
CA PRO A 18 -9.10 -1.77 -13.86
C PRO A 18 -8.81 -0.27 -13.62
N ALA A 19 -9.52 0.36 -12.67
CA ALA A 19 -9.31 1.76 -12.32
C ALA A 19 -7.98 1.99 -11.57
N ARG A 20 -7.36 0.93 -11.07
CA ARG A 20 -6.07 0.93 -10.38
C ARG A 20 -4.98 0.21 -11.15
N ALA A 21 -5.27 -0.16 -12.40
CA ALA A 21 -4.31 -0.88 -13.24
C ALA A 21 -3.00 -0.09 -13.37
N PRO A 22 -1.86 -0.72 -13.13
CA PRO A 22 -0.56 -0.09 -13.35
C PRO A 22 -0.41 0.30 -14.83
N THR A 23 0.33 1.37 -15.05
CA THR A 23 0.63 1.86 -16.40
C THR A 23 2.15 1.98 -16.61
N GLY A 24 2.59 1.99 -17.85
CA GLY A 24 4.00 2.12 -18.21
C GLY A 24 4.73 0.79 -18.38
N ALA A 25 6.04 0.87 -18.62
CA ALA A 25 6.88 -0.27 -19.03
C ALA A 25 6.94 -1.42 -17.99
N ASN A 26 6.73 -1.12 -16.73
CA ASN A 26 6.81 -2.08 -15.63
C ASN A 26 5.42 -2.53 -15.12
N ALA A 27 4.34 -2.22 -15.86
CA ALA A 27 2.98 -2.57 -15.44
C ALA A 27 2.81 -4.06 -15.13
N ASP A 28 3.44 -4.92 -15.94
CA ASP A 28 3.36 -6.37 -15.78
C ASP A 28 4.02 -6.90 -14.49
N ASN A 29 4.80 -6.10 -13.79
CA ASN A 29 5.39 -6.51 -12.51
C ASN A 29 4.38 -6.47 -11.34
N TYR A 30 3.21 -5.89 -11.53
CA TYR A 30 2.26 -5.64 -10.46
C TYR A 30 0.98 -6.48 -10.59
N ASP A 31 0.48 -6.92 -9.43
CA ASP A 31 -0.81 -7.59 -9.27
C ASP A 31 -1.52 -6.98 -8.06
N ILE A 32 -2.43 -6.04 -8.33
CA ILE A 32 -3.08 -5.23 -7.27
C ILE A 32 -4.44 -5.83 -6.97
N ARG A 33 -4.45 -6.88 -6.15
CA ARG A 33 -5.67 -7.53 -5.67
C ARG A 33 -5.77 -7.42 -4.15
N ARG A 34 -6.75 -6.69 -3.67
CA ARG A 34 -6.95 -6.53 -2.24
C ARG A 34 -8.42 -6.31 -1.88
N VAL A 35 -8.78 -6.72 -0.68
CA VAL A 35 -10.09 -6.50 -0.08
C VAL A 35 -9.93 -5.65 1.16
N ASP A 36 -10.65 -4.53 1.21
CA ASP A 36 -10.71 -3.68 2.38
C ASP A 36 -11.50 -4.37 3.50
N ILE A 37 -10.88 -4.54 4.64
CA ILE A 37 -11.48 -5.09 5.86
C ILE A 37 -11.95 -3.95 6.77
N ALA A 38 -11.14 -2.91 6.91
CA ALA A 38 -11.30 -1.85 7.88
C ALA A 38 -12.68 -1.19 7.82
N HIS A 39 -13.10 -0.74 6.64
CA HIS A 39 -14.42 -0.10 6.48
C HIS A 39 -15.56 -1.08 6.72
N ARG A 40 -15.42 -2.34 6.33
CA ARG A 40 -16.45 -3.36 6.50
C ARG A 40 -16.78 -3.66 7.96
N ILE A 41 -15.78 -3.51 8.86
CA ILE A 41 -15.94 -3.73 10.30
C ILE A 41 -16.01 -2.43 11.11
N GLY A 42 -15.99 -1.26 10.44
CA GLY A 42 -16.17 0.05 11.08
C GLY A 42 -14.90 0.61 11.75
N ALA A 43 -13.70 0.16 11.37
CA ALA A 43 -12.45 0.77 11.82
C ALA A 43 -12.30 2.18 11.22
N ARG A 44 -11.68 3.09 11.97
CA ARG A 44 -11.57 4.51 11.58
C ARG A 44 -10.14 5.05 11.56
N LYS A 45 -9.27 4.51 12.41
CA LYS A 45 -7.89 4.97 12.59
C LYS A 45 -6.86 3.99 12.08
N LEU A 46 -7.30 2.80 11.69
CA LEU A 46 -6.46 1.75 11.14
C LEU A 46 -6.99 1.36 9.77
N GLY A 47 -6.12 1.35 8.78
CA GLY A 47 -6.31 0.69 7.51
C GLY A 47 -6.07 -0.81 7.68
N TYR A 48 -6.88 -1.66 7.06
CA TYR A 48 -6.74 -3.10 7.16
C TYR A 48 -7.22 -3.78 5.88
N ASN A 49 -6.34 -4.50 5.23
CA ASN A 49 -6.63 -5.14 3.96
C ASN A 49 -6.15 -6.60 3.95
N LEU A 50 -6.88 -7.46 3.24
CA LEU A 50 -6.35 -8.72 2.74
C LEU A 50 -5.79 -8.48 1.33
N THR A 51 -4.53 -8.80 1.13
CA THR A 51 -3.83 -8.67 -0.16
C THR A 51 -3.45 -10.05 -0.71
N VAL A 52 -3.62 -10.23 -2.01
CA VAL A 52 -3.21 -11.44 -2.74
C VAL A 52 -2.34 -11.01 -3.92
N VAL A 53 -1.20 -11.69 -4.06
CA VAL A 53 -0.20 -11.38 -5.09
C VAL A 53 0.18 -12.66 -5.86
N ALA A 54 0.07 -12.62 -7.18
CA ALA A 54 0.46 -13.74 -8.04
C ALA A 54 1.98 -13.97 -8.03
N PRO A 55 2.44 -15.19 -8.40
CA PRO A 55 3.88 -15.49 -8.54
C PRO A 55 4.62 -14.47 -9.43
N GLY A 56 5.78 -14.04 -8.98
CA GLY A 56 6.65 -13.09 -9.67
C GLY A 56 6.17 -11.63 -9.64
N LYS A 57 5.10 -11.31 -8.89
CA LYS A 57 4.49 -9.97 -8.86
C LYS A 57 4.71 -9.25 -7.53
N HIS A 58 4.41 -7.94 -7.54
CA HIS A 58 4.32 -7.09 -6.36
C HIS A 58 2.93 -6.44 -6.28
N ASN A 59 2.50 -6.05 -5.08
CA ASN A 59 1.25 -5.30 -4.91
C ASN A 59 1.42 -3.79 -5.13
N CYS A 60 2.58 -3.22 -4.80
CA CYS A 60 2.86 -1.78 -4.84
C CYS A 60 4.31 -1.51 -5.25
N PRO A 61 4.64 -0.28 -5.67
CA PRO A 61 6.03 0.16 -5.83
C PRO A 61 6.82 0.06 -4.52
N PHE A 62 8.14 0.05 -4.60
CA PHE A 62 9.03 0.27 -3.46
C PHE A 62 8.82 1.68 -2.92
N HIS A 63 8.42 1.81 -1.64
CA HIS A 63 7.99 3.09 -1.07
C HIS A 63 8.19 3.15 0.44
N SER A 64 8.22 4.36 0.97
CA SER A 64 8.19 4.65 2.41
C SER A 64 7.08 5.64 2.73
N HIS A 65 6.72 5.70 4.00
CA HIS A 65 5.69 6.57 4.56
C HIS A 65 6.31 7.53 5.55
N ARG A 66 5.99 8.82 5.46
CA ARG A 66 6.52 9.83 6.40
C ARG A 66 5.74 9.92 7.70
N ALA A 67 4.45 9.60 7.68
CA ALA A 67 3.57 9.70 8.84
C ALA A 67 2.90 8.37 9.23
N GLU A 68 2.59 7.50 8.26
CA GLU A 68 1.95 6.23 8.52
C GLU A 68 2.98 5.14 8.85
N GLU A 69 2.60 4.26 9.77
CA GLU A 69 3.30 3.02 10.06
C GLU A 69 2.51 1.86 9.49
N GLU A 70 3.19 0.92 8.81
CA GLU A 70 2.58 -0.27 8.28
C GLU A 70 3.10 -1.53 8.97
N MET A 71 2.23 -2.53 9.05
CA MET A 71 2.54 -3.86 9.51
C MET A 71 1.92 -4.90 8.59
N PHE A 72 2.66 -5.97 8.32
CA PHE A 72 2.17 -7.06 7.48
C PHE A 72 2.26 -8.39 8.22
N PHE A 73 1.27 -9.26 7.97
CA PHE A 73 1.28 -10.64 8.47
C PHE A 73 1.10 -11.59 7.28
N ILE A 74 2.12 -12.39 7.00
CA ILE A 74 2.09 -13.36 5.90
C ILE A 74 1.23 -14.56 6.31
N LEU A 75 0.13 -14.77 5.59
CA LEU A 75 -0.81 -15.86 5.82
C LEU A 75 -0.41 -17.13 5.05
N GLU A 76 -0.05 -16.96 3.78
CA GLU A 76 0.23 -18.05 2.85
C GLU A 76 1.26 -17.63 1.81
N GLY A 77 2.00 -18.61 1.29
CA GLY A 77 3.00 -18.42 0.25
C GLY A 77 4.37 -18.00 0.77
N ASP A 78 5.31 -17.91 -0.14
CA ASP A 78 6.69 -17.52 0.09
C ASP A 78 7.04 -16.31 -0.77
N GLY A 79 7.96 -15.48 -0.29
CA GLY A 79 8.36 -14.28 -1.01
C GLY A 79 9.60 -13.63 -0.45
N GLU A 80 9.72 -12.35 -0.72
CA GLU A 80 10.83 -11.53 -0.27
C GLU A 80 10.33 -10.15 0.15
N LEU A 81 10.81 -9.65 1.27
CA LEU A 81 10.73 -8.25 1.65
C LEU A 81 11.99 -7.54 1.15
N ARG A 82 11.85 -6.56 0.28
CA ARG A 82 12.85 -5.52 0.07
C ARG A 82 12.61 -4.43 1.09
N TYR A 83 13.63 -4.12 1.91
CA TYR A 83 13.56 -3.13 2.97
C TYR A 83 14.85 -2.29 2.98
N GLY A 84 14.74 -0.99 2.69
CA GLY A 84 15.91 -0.15 2.47
C GLY A 84 16.85 -0.79 1.43
N ASP A 85 18.09 -1.00 1.83
CA ASP A 85 19.13 -1.62 0.99
C ASP A 85 19.24 -3.14 1.17
N THR A 86 18.33 -3.76 1.94
CA THR A 86 18.38 -5.17 2.28
C THR A 86 17.21 -5.96 1.69
N ARG A 87 17.38 -7.30 1.65
CA ARG A 87 16.34 -8.24 1.22
C ARG A 87 16.25 -9.39 2.21
N HIS A 88 15.04 -9.76 2.56
CA HIS A 88 14.76 -10.79 3.54
C HIS A 88 13.76 -11.79 2.98
N PRO A 89 14.03 -13.09 3.06
CA PRO A 89 13.05 -14.10 2.66
C PRO A 89 11.83 -14.03 3.56
N LEU A 90 10.64 -14.24 2.99
CA LEU A 90 9.37 -14.28 3.69
C LEU A 90 8.70 -15.63 3.52
N ARG A 91 8.00 -16.06 4.57
CA ARG A 91 7.16 -17.27 4.58
C ARG A 91 5.92 -17.06 5.44
N ALA A 92 4.96 -17.95 5.33
CA ALA A 92 3.77 -17.96 6.17
C ALA A 92 4.12 -17.92 7.66
N GLY A 93 3.44 -17.05 8.41
CA GLY A 93 3.66 -16.79 9.83
C GLY A 93 4.57 -15.60 10.13
N ASP A 94 5.28 -15.05 9.16
CA ASP A 94 6.13 -13.87 9.36
C ASP A 94 5.29 -12.62 9.61
N VAL A 95 5.78 -11.79 10.54
CA VAL A 95 5.24 -10.46 10.86
C VAL A 95 6.30 -9.41 10.53
N ILE A 96 5.90 -8.39 9.81
CA ILE A 96 6.78 -7.32 9.32
C ILE A 96 6.30 -6.00 9.91
N ALA A 97 7.22 -5.17 10.39
CA ALA A 97 6.96 -3.78 10.77
C ALA A 97 7.72 -2.84 9.82
N CYS A 98 7.00 -1.85 9.31
CA CYS A 98 7.52 -0.78 8.46
C CYS A 98 7.18 0.56 9.12
N PRO A 99 8.04 1.07 10.02
CA PRO A 99 7.81 2.33 10.71
C PRO A 99 7.84 3.51 9.73
N ALA A 100 7.21 4.61 10.11
CA ALA A 100 7.33 5.86 9.41
C ALA A 100 8.81 6.29 9.31
N GLY A 101 9.22 6.80 8.14
CA GLY A 101 10.60 7.20 7.90
C GLY A 101 10.84 7.63 6.46
N GLY A 102 12.09 7.68 6.06
CA GLY A 102 12.53 8.03 4.71
C GLY A 102 12.86 6.80 3.85
N PRO A 103 13.73 6.97 2.86
CA PRO A 103 14.15 5.89 1.97
C PRO A 103 14.75 4.67 2.70
N GLU A 104 15.31 4.86 3.89
CA GLU A 104 15.86 3.79 4.74
C GLU A 104 14.79 2.84 5.28
N THR A 105 13.53 3.29 5.38
CA THR A 105 12.38 2.46 5.78
C THR A 105 11.53 2.02 4.58
N ALA A 106 11.94 2.38 3.38
CA ALA A 106 11.21 1.99 2.19
C ALA A 106 11.11 0.46 2.08
N HIS A 107 9.96 -0.02 1.65
CA HIS A 107 9.66 -1.44 1.62
C HIS A 107 8.82 -1.85 0.40
N GLN A 108 8.92 -3.13 0.06
CA GLN A 108 8.13 -3.78 -0.98
C GLN A 108 8.09 -5.28 -0.73
N ILE A 109 6.90 -5.86 -0.73
CA ILE A 109 6.71 -7.31 -0.68
C ILE A 109 6.62 -7.83 -2.12
N ILE A 110 7.44 -8.85 -2.41
CA ILE A 110 7.57 -9.49 -3.71
C ILE A 110 7.22 -10.97 -3.54
N ASN A 111 6.27 -11.47 -4.30
CA ASN A 111 6.04 -12.90 -4.36
C ASN A 111 7.10 -13.56 -5.25
N THR A 112 8.11 -14.17 -4.64
CA THR A 112 9.17 -14.92 -5.33
C THR A 112 8.90 -16.43 -5.37
N GLY A 113 7.77 -16.86 -4.77
CA GLY A 113 7.32 -18.24 -4.79
C GLY A 113 6.64 -18.64 -6.11
N ASN A 114 6.09 -19.84 -6.13
CA ASN A 114 5.38 -20.41 -7.28
C ASN A 114 3.87 -20.55 -7.09
N THR A 115 3.36 -20.11 -5.95
CA THR A 115 1.93 -20.03 -5.60
C THR A 115 1.54 -18.60 -5.26
N GLU A 116 0.25 -18.32 -5.18
CA GLU A 116 -0.21 -17.03 -4.68
C GLU A 116 0.28 -16.78 -3.26
N MET A 117 0.68 -15.55 -2.99
CA MET A 117 1.02 -15.08 -1.65
C MET A 117 -0.15 -14.29 -1.10
N ARG A 118 -0.53 -14.56 0.15
CA ARG A 118 -1.62 -13.88 0.86
C ARG A 118 -1.10 -13.27 2.14
N TYR A 119 -1.44 -12.03 2.40
CA TYR A 119 -1.05 -11.35 3.63
C TYR A 119 -2.06 -10.29 4.06
N LEU A 120 -2.08 -10.02 5.35
CA LEU A 120 -2.78 -8.89 5.92
C LEU A 120 -1.86 -7.67 5.92
N SER A 121 -2.41 -6.52 5.52
CA SER A 121 -1.75 -5.22 5.60
C SER A 121 -2.50 -4.35 6.59
N LEU A 122 -1.81 -3.89 7.62
CA LEU A 122 -2.30 -2.87 8.55
C LEU A 122 -1.55 -1.58 8.30
N SER A 123 -2.24 -0.45 8.45
CA SER A 123 -1.59 0.87 8.52
C SER A 123 -2.27 1.73 9.57
N THR A 124 -1.52 2.62 10.18
CA THR A 124 -2.12 3.78 10.83
C THR A 124 -2.70 4.69 9.73
N MET A 125 -3.72 5.49 10.09
CA MET A 125 -4.38 6.38 9.13
C MET A 125 -4.05 7.82 9.51
N ALA A 126 -2.97 8.36 8.96
CA ALA A 126 -2.62 9.77 9.11
C ALA A 126 -3.55 10.64 8.26
N PRO A 127 -4.02 11.81 8.78
CA PRO A 127 -4.86 12.72 7.99
C PRO A 127 -4.18 13.21 6.71
N ILE A 128 -2.87 13.45 6.79
CA ILE A 128 -2.01 13.81 5.67
C ILE A 128 -0.84 12.85 5.67
N GLU A 129 -0.56 12.25 4.52
CA GLU A 129 0.55 11.31 4.32
C GLU A 129 1.43 11.77 3.17
N ILE A 130 2.73 11.56 3.31
CA ILE A 130 3.72 11.71 2.24
C ILE A 130 4.38 10.36 2.01
N CYS A 131 4.13 9.77 0.85
CA CYS A 131 4.84 8.56 0.40
C CYS A 131 6.02 8.94 -0.49
N GLU A 132 7.15 8.32 -0.27
CA GLU A 132 8.30 8.45 -1.17
C GLU A 132 8.51 7.16 -1.96
N TYR A 133 8.96 7.30 -3.21
CA TYR A 133 9.19 6.20 -4.16
C TYR A 133 10.65 6.25 -4.63
N PRO A 134 11.60 5.67 -3.88
CA PRO A 134 13.04 5.83 -4.16
C PRO A 134 13.46 5.40 -5.56
N ASP A 135 12.89 4.31 -6.10
CA ASP A 135 13.24 3.80 -7.43
C ASP A 135 12.93 4.79 -8.57
N SER A 136 11.98 5.68 -8.38
CA SER A 136 11.55 6.65 -9.41
C SER A 136 11.80 8.10 -9.05
N GLY A 137 12.34 8.37 -7.85
CA GLY A 137 12.58 9.72 -7.33
C GLY A 137 11.31 10.56 -7.17
N LYS A 138 10.16 9.91 -7.05
CA LYS A 138 8.87 10.58 -6.85
C LYS A 138 8.50 10.62 -5.37
N PHE A 139 7.64 11.56 -5.04
CA PHE A 139 6.87 11.54 -3.81
C PHE A 139 5.40 11.81 -4.10
N GLY A 140 4.53 11.40 -3.21
CA GLY A 140 3.10 11.65 -3.28
C GLY A 140 2.59 12.26 -1.97
N VAL A 141 1.79 13.30 -2.06
CA VAL A 141 1.05 13.87 -0.93
C VAL A 141 -0.39 13.39 -1.03
N TYR A 142 -0.92 12.88 0.08
CA TYR A 142 -2.26 12.33 0.16
C TYR A 142 -2.99 12.92 1.36
N GLU A 143 -4.24 13.29 1.16
CA GLU A 143 -5.14 13.74 2.23
C GLU A 143 -6.54 13.19 1.97
N ASP A 144 -7.12 12.50 2.95
CA ASP A 144 -8.51 12.10 2.89
C ASP A 144 -9.39 13.28 3.28
N LEU A 145 -10.11 13.80 2.30
CA LEU A 145 -11.05 14.93 2.48
C LEU A 145 -12.41 14.38 2.93
N PRO A 146 -13.30 15.23 3.45
CA PRO A 146 -14.69 14.85 3.68
C PRO A 146 -15.32 14.27 2.42
N ASP A 147 -16.19 13.27 2.59
CA ASP A 147 -16.95 12.70 1.48
C ASP A 147 -17.70 13.80 0.72
N ASP A 148 -17.88 13.61 -0.58
CA ASP A 148 -18.67 14.53 -1.41
C ASP A 148 -20.18 14.44 -1.08
N ALA A 149 -20.96 15.29 -1.71
CA ALA A 149 -22.40 15.35 -1.51
C ALA A 149 -23.14 14.03 -1.84
N ASP A 150 -22.54 13.18 -2.64
CA ASP A 150 -23.06 11.85 -2.99
C ASP A 150 -22.52 10.74 -2.04
N GLY A 151 -21.77 11.10 -1.00
CA GLY A 151 -21.16 10.18 -0.04
C GLY A 151 -19.98 9.40 -0.61
N ARG A 152 -19.35 9.88 -1.66
CA ARG A 152 -18.15 9.28 -2.22
C ARG A 152 -16.92 9.82 -1.54
N ARG A 153 -15.99 8.93 -1.22
CA ARG A 153 -14.70 9.29 -0.65
C ARG A 153 -13.92 10.20 -1.59
N VAL A 154 -13.55 11.37 -1.10
CA VAL A 154 -12.70 12.34 -1.80
C VAL A 154 -11.30 12.27 -1.23
N ARG A 155 -10.31 12.20 -2.10
CA ARG A 155 -8.90 12.21 -1.72
C ARG A 155 -8.15 13.23 -2.53
N PHE A 156 -7.53 14.21 -1.85
CA PHE A 156 -6.47 14.98 -2.47
C PHE A 156 -5.29 14.06 -2.75
N ARG A 157 -4.74 14.13 -3.94
CA ARG A 157 -3.58 13.34 -4.34
C ARG A 157 -2.72 14.16 -5.31
N HIS A 158 -1.47 14.34 -4.95
CA HIS A 158 -0.49 14.96 -5.82
C HIS A 158 0.79 14.11 -5.85
N LEU A 159 1.28 13.78 -7.05
CA LEU A 159 2.56 13.11 -7.25
C LEU A 159 3.48 14.02 -8.04
N ALA A 160 4.70 14.20 -7.55
CA ALA A 160 5.70 15.04 -8.17
C ALA A 160 7.09 14.43 -7.97
N ARG A 161 8.10 15.05 -8.58
CA ARG A 161 9.52 14.82 -8.29
C ARG A 161 10.09 16.03 -7.58
N HIS A 162 11.20 15.84 -6.86
CA HIS A 162 11.88 16.97 -6.20
C HIS A 162 12.36 18.03 -7.19
N GLU A 163 12.70 17.61 -8.42
CA GLU A 163 13.10 18.51 -9.52
C GLU A 163 11.96 19.39 -10.05
N ASP A 164 10.71 19.05 -9.76
CA ASP A 164 9.53 19.84 -10.11
C ASP A 164 9.27 21.00 -9.13
N ALA A 165 10.11 21.15 -8.10
CA ALA A 165 9.95 22.19 -7.08
C ALA A 165 10.00 23.59 -7.70
N ARG A 166 9.13 24.48 -7.19
CA ARG A 166 9.06 25.86 -7.59
C ARG A 166 9.66 26.74 -6.51
N ASP A 167 10.14 27.92 -6.92
CA ASP A 167 10.50 28.95 -5.94
C ASP A 167 9.26 29.43 -5.21
N TYR A 168 9.41 29.71 -3.91
CA TYR A 168 8.30 30.12 -3.05
C TYR A 168 7.58 31.39 -3.56
N TRP A 169 8.31 32.27 -4.24
CA TRP A 169 7.80 33.54 -4.74
C TRP A 169 7.40 33.52 -6.23
N GLU A 170 7.58 32.36 -6.89
CA GLU A 170 7.24 32.25 -8.31
C GLU A 170 5.74 32.43 -8.55
N GLY A 171 5.35 33.57 -9.14
CA GLY A 171 3.98 33.88 -9.53
C GLY A 171 3.17 34.64 -8.47
N GLU A 172 3.79 35.04 -7.36
CA GLU A 172 3.16 35.87 -6.31
C GLU A 172 3.35 37.37 -6.57
#